data_f69ee1ee9512595e73c3682140db5d7e
#
_entry.id   f69ee1ee9512595e73c3682140db5d7e
#
_cell.length_a   1.000
_cell.length_b   1.000
_cell.length_c   1.000
_cell.angle_alpha   90.00
_cell.angle_beta   90.00
_cell.angle_gamma   90.00
#
_symmetry.space_group_name_H-M   'P 1'
#
loop_
_entity.id
_entity.type
_entity.pdbx_description
1 polymer ?
#
loop_
_entity_poly.entity_id
_entity_poly.type
_entity_poly.pdbx_seq_one_letter_code
_entity_poly.pdbx_strand_id
1 'polypeptide(L)'
;HQQGEAGVSMNQPGRTLGGAVRQLAEKTAAGQDWTESSVLRRFNALATADSMPEVSHHLRGMIQLLRREGIPLDYPQLAEDLYQYQFVDGAPNVRLRWGRDLYASSTEKTKENEKEN
;
A
#
# COMPACT_ATOMS: atom_id res chain seq x y z
N HIS A 1 11.62 20.35 6.08
CA HIS A 1 10.85 21.15 6.10
C HIS A 1 10.03 21.42 4.89
N GLN A 2 10.32 20.88 3.81
CA GLN A 2 9.64 21.19 2.64
C GLN A 2 8.23 20.73 2.58
N GLN A 3 7.89 19.68 3.24
CA GLN A 3 6.55 19.23 3.14
C GLN A 3 5.58 20.19 3.73
N GLY A 4 6.04 21.00 4.63
CA GLY A 4 5.19 22.04 5.16
C GLY A 4 4.78 23.02 4.10
N GLU A 5 5.68 23.27 3.19
CA GLU A 5 5.39 24.23 2.17
C GLU A 5 4.39 23.74 1.20
N ALA A 6 4.44 22.48 0.90
CA ALA A 6 3.50 21.92 -0.04
C ALA A 6 2.09 21.94 0.51
N GLY A 7 1.92 22.12 1.79
CA GLY A 7 0.60 22.12 2.38
C GLY A 7 -0.04 20.76 2.36
N VAL A 8 0.72 19.74 2.00
CA VAL A 8 0.21 18.39 1.92
C VAL A 8 1.14 17.47 2.68
N SER A 9 0.61 16.81 3.69
CA SER A 9 1.38 15.86 4.44
C SER A 9 1.32 14.52 3.74
N MET A 10 2.47 13.92 3.52
CA MET A 10 2.52 12.59 2.95
C MET A 10 2.27 11.52 4.00
N ASN A 11 2.19 11.92 5.26
CA ASN A 11 1.86 11.00 6.32
C ASN A 11 0.39 11.16 6.68
N GLN A 12 -0.36 10.09 6.59
CA GLN A 12 -1.77 10.12 6.92
C GLN A 12 -2.11 8.91 7.77
N PRO A 13 -2.43 9.12 9.06
CA PRO A 13 -2.79 8.00 9.94
C PRO A 13 -3.95 7.21 9.35
N GLY A 14 -3.83 5.90 9.46
CA GLY A 14 -4.86 5.01 8.97
C GLY A 14 -4.76 4.65 7.51
N ARG A 15 -3.88 5.31 6.75
CA ARG A 15 -3.72 4.97 5.34
C ARG A 15 -2.66 3.87 5.22
N THR A 16 -3.10 2.63 5.20
CA THR A 16 -2.21 1.49 5.18
C THR A 16 -1.53 1.34 3.83
N LEU A 17 -0.46 0.55 3.81
CA LEU A 17 0.26 0.33 2.57
C LEU A 17 -0.65 -0.33 1.52
N GLY A 18 -1.40 -1.35 1.92
CA GLY A 18 -2.30 -2.01 0.97
C GLY A 18 -3.30 -1.06 0.36
N GLY A 19 -3.91 -0.22 1.21
CA GLY A 19 -4.88 0.75 0.72
C GLY A 19 -4.25 1.79 -0.20
N ALA A 20 -3.04 2.24 0.13
CA ALA A 20 -2.35 3.21 -0.71
C ALA A 20 -1.98 2.62 -2.06
N VAL A 21 -1.51 1.37 -2.06
CA VAL A 21 -1.16 0.68 -3.29
C VAL A 21 -2.41 0.50 -4.16
N ARG A 22 -3.54 0.18 -3.55
CA ARG A 22 -4.79 0.05 -4.29
C ARG A 22 -5.13 1.35 -4.98
N GLN A 23 -5.02 2.46 -4.28
CA GLN A 23 -5.32 3.75 -4.86
C GLN A 23 -4.37 4.05 -6.01
N LEU A 24 -3.09 3.74 -5.84
CA LEU A 24 -2.11 3.94 -6.90
C LEU A 24 -2.43 3.09 -8.11
N ALA A 25 -2.78 1.83 -7.89
CA ALA A 25 -3.08 0.91 -8.98
C ALA A 25 -4.28 1.38 -9.78
N GLU A 26 -5.33 1.82 -9.08
CA GLU A 26 -6.53 2.30 -9.77
C GLU A 26 -6.25 3.58 -10.54
N LYS A 27 -5.45 4.47 -9.96
CA LYS A 27 -5.15 5.73 -10.59
C LYS A 27 -4.35 5.53 -11.88
N THR A 28 -3.36 4.65 -11.82
CA THR A 28 -2.48 4.44 -12.98
C THR A 28 -3.09 3.50 -14.00
N ALA A 29 -4.09 2.73 -13.63
CA ALA A 29 -4.75 1.85 -14.58
C ALA A 29 -5.64 2.62 -15.56
N ALA A 30 -6.05 3.81 -15.16
CA ALA A 30 -6.80 4.70 -16.06
C ALA A 30 -8.01 4.01 -16.69
N GLY A 31 -8.81 3.38 -15.86
CA GLY A 31 -10.02 2.72 -16.33
C GLY A 31 -9.84 1.27 -16.72
N GLN A 32 -8.61 0.81 -16.81
CA GLN A 32 -8.34 -0.59 -17.07
C GLN A 32 -8.45 -1.39 -15.77
N ASP A 33 -8.29 -2.69 -15.90
CA ASP A 33 -8.32 -3.57 -14.73
C ASP A 33 -7.09 -3.30 -13.88
N TRP A 34 -7.28 -2.74 -12.69
CA TRP A 34 -6.16 -2.40 -11.82
C TRP A 34 -5.39 -3.63 -11.36
N THR A 35 -6.04 -4.79 -11.34
CA THR A 35 -5.35 -6.00 -10.88
C THR A 35 -4.31 -6.50 -11.87
N GLU A 36 -4.33 -5.99 -13.09
CA GLU A 36 -3.33 -6.36 -14.09
C GLU A 36 -2.30 -5.28 -14.29
N SER A 37 -2.30 -4.24 -13.46
CA SER A 37 -1.39 -3.14 -13.61
C SER A 37 0.03 -3.52 -13.17
N SER A 38 1.00 -2.71 -13.62
CA SER A 38 2.37 -2.92 -13.20
C SER A 38 2.54 -2.67 -11.70
N VAL A 39 1.65 -1.86 -11.12
CA VAL A 39 1.69 -1.61 -9.69
C VAL A 39 1.45 -2.91 -8.93
N LEU A 40 0.50 -3.71 -9.38
CA LEU A 40 0.22 -4.99 -8.74
C LEU A 40 1.40 -5.94 -8.85
N ARG A 41 2.10 -5.92 -9.97
CA ARG A 41 3.28 -6.76 -10.13
C ARG A 41 4.35 -6.33 -9.14
N ARG A 42 4.51 -5.03 -8.94
CA ARG A 42 5.47 -4.53 -7.96
C ARG A 42 5.07 -4.90 -6.55
N PHE A 43 3.78 -4.83 -6.25
CA PHE A 43 3.29 -5.22 -4.93
C PHE A 43 3.54 -6.71 -4.68
N ASN A 44 3.29 -7.54 -5.69
CA ASN A 44 3.52 -8.97 -5.54
C ASN A 44 5.00 -9.28 -5.32
N ALA A 45 5.88 -8.55 -6.01
CA ALA A 45 7.31 -8.73 -5.79
C ALA A 45 7.68 -8.39 -4.36
N LEU A 46 7.11 -7.32 -3.83
CA LEU A 46 7.34 -6.94 -2.44
C LEU A 46 6.83 -8.02 -1.49
N ALA A 47 5.63 -8.50 -1.74
CA ALA A 47 4.99 -9.46 -0.84
C ALA A 47 5.66 -10.84 -0.86
N THR A 48 6.40 -11.14 -1.93
CA THR A 48 7.05 -12.43 -2.04
C THR A 48 8.56 -12.34 -1.87
N ALA A 49 9.07 -11.18 -1.49
CA ALA A 49 10.50 -11.01 -1.28
C ALA A 49 10.98 -11.89 -0.11
N ASP A 50 12.13 -12.50 -0.27
CA ASP A 50 12.63 -13.47 0.69
C ASP A 50 13.57 -12.88 1.73
N SER A 51 14.02 -11.67 1.55
CA SER A 51 14.98 -11.08 2.48
C SER A 51 14.64 -9.63 2.71
N MET A 52 15.12 -9.09 3.84
CA MET A 52 14.87 -7.68 4.13
C MET A 52 15.50 -6.73 3.12
N PRO A 53 16.68 -7.00 2.59
CA PRO A 53 17.21 -6.13 1.53
C PRO A 53 16.28 -6.09 0.33
N GLU A 54 15.68 -7.21 -0.06
CA GLU A 54 14.73 -7.21 -1.17
C GLU A 54 13.46 -6.47 -0.82
N VAL A 55 12.95 -6.67 0.40
CA VAL A 55 11.77 -5.95 0.85
C VAL A 55 12.03 -4.45 0.78
N SER A 56 13.18 -4.02 1.29
CA SER A 56 13.51 -2.60 1.30
C SER A 56 13.62 -2.05 -0.11
N HIS A 57 14.20 -2.81 -1.01
CA HIS A 57 14.36 -2.37 -2.39
C HIS A 57 13.00 -2.15 -3.06
N HIS A 58 12.13 -3.13 -2.95
CA HIS A 58 10.81 -3.03 -3.58
C HIS A 58 9.96 -1.97 -2.91
N LEU A 59 10.05 -1.89 -1.59
CA LEU A 59 9.26 -0.92 -0.86
C LEU A 59 9.68 0.50 -1.20
N ARG A 60 10.98 0.74 -1.33
CA ARG A 60 11.46 2.07 -1.69
C ARG A 60 10.90 2.50 -3.03
N GLY A 61 10.91 1.60 -4.00
CA GLY A 61 10.35 1.92 -5.31
C GLY A 61 8.86 2.22 -5.23
N MET A 62 8.14 1.46 -4.41
CA MET A 62 6.71 1.68 -4.25
C MET A 62 6.44 3.03 -3.59
N ILE A 63 7.21 3.37 -2.58
CA ILE A 63 7.03 4.65 -1.90
C ILE A 63 7.30 5.81 -2.84
N GLN A 64 8.29 5.67 -3.71
CA GLN A 64 8.57 6.71 -4.68
C GLN A 64 7.40 6.92 -5.62
N LEU A 65 6.76 5.83 -6.04
CA LEU A 65 5.58 5.95 -6.90
C LEU A 65 4.43 6.62 -6.17
N LEU A 66 4.20 6.23 -4.92
CA LEU A 66 3.13 6.84 -4.14
C LEU A 66 3.35 8.34 -3.99
N ARG A 67 4.58 8.73 -3.71
CA ARG A 67 4.88 10.14 -3.55
C ARG A 67 4.70 10.91 -4.83
N ARG A 68 5.13 10.33 -5.93
CA ARG A 68 5.00 10.99 -7.22
C ARG A 68 3.54 11.25 -7.56
N GLU A 69 2.68 10.34 -7.16
CA GLU A 69 1.25 10.47 -7.45
C GLU A 69 0.49 11.18 -6.34
N GLY A 70 1.19 11.67 -5.32
CA GLY A 70 0.55 12.42 -4.26
C GLY A 70 -0.31 11.59 -3.32
N ILE A 71 -0.03 10.31 -3.20
CA ILE A 71 -0.81 9.40 -2.36
C ILE A 71 -0.14 9.28 -1.00
N PRO A 72 -0.81 9.68 0.07
CA PRO A 72 -0.22 9.62 1.41
C PRO A 72 -0.23 8.22 1.99
N LEU A 73 0.52 8.02 3.05
CA LEU A 73 0.72 6.74 3.67
C LEU A 73 0.93 6.93 5.16
N ASP A 74 0.48 5.99 5.96
CA ASP A 74 0.73 6.01 7.40
C ASP A 74 2.13 5.46 7.65
N TYR A 75 3.12 6.35 7.70
CA TYR A 75 4.50 5.92 7.82
C TYR A 75 4.82 5.26 9.16
N PRO A 76 4.29 5.74 10.29
CA PRO A 76 4.51 5.02 11.54
C PRO A 76 3.97 3.59 11.50
N GLN A 77 2.81 3.39 10.89
CA GLN A 77 2.27 2.05 10.77
C GLN A 77 3.14 1.19 9.85
N LEU A 78 3.66 1.78 8.78
CA LEU A 78 4.54 1.06 7.88
C LEU A 78 5.82 0.64 8.60
N ALA A 79 6.36 1.51 9.45
CA ALA A 79 7.55 1.18 10.21
C ALA A 79 7.29 -0.01 11.14
N GLU A 80 6.11 -0.02 11.76
CA GLU A 80 5.72 -1.12 12.62
C GLU A 80 5.59 -2.42 11.80
N ASP A 81 5.01 -2.32 10.61
CA ASP A 81 4.86 -3.47 9.74
C ASP A 81 6.23 -4.03 9.36
N LEU A 82 7.17 -3.16 9.05
CA LEU A 82 8.50 -3.61 8.66
C LEU A 82 9.23 -4.25 9.83
N TYR A 83 9.02 -3.72 11.03
CA TYR A 83 9.61 -4.33 12.21
C TYR A 83 9.10 -5.76 12.35
N GLN A 84 7.80 -5.96 12.21
CA GLN A 84 7.22 -7.29 12.33
C GLN A 84 7.61 -8.21 11.19
N TYR A 85 7.83 -7.63 10.02
CA TYR A 85 8.18 -8.41 8.83
C TYR A 85 9.51 -9.15 9.01
N GLN A 86 10.36 -8.68 9.90
CA GLN A 86 11.66 -9.30 10.12
C GLN A 86 11.55 -10.65 10.79
N PHE A 87 10.44 -10.95 11.43
CA PHE A 87 10.28 -12.17 12.20
C PHE A 87 9.53 -13.22 11.41
N VAL A 88 9.91 -14.48 11.64
CA VAL A 88 9.29 -15.58 10.91
C VAL A 88 7.78 -15.60 11.08
N ASP A 89 7.32 -15.33 12.29
CA ASP A 89 5.89 -15.35 12.55
C ASP A 89 5.21 -14.06 12.15
N GLY A 90 5.96 -12.98 12.09
CA GLY A 90 5.37 -11.68 11.77
C GLY A 90 5.18 -11.45 10.28
N ALA A 91 6.12 -11.93 9.47
CA ALA A 91 6.06 -11.66 8.04
C ALA A 91 4.76 -12.13 7.39
N PRO A 92 4.29 -13.36 7.64
CA PRO A 92 3.04 -13.79 7.03
C PRO A 92 1.86 -12.92 7.45
N ASN A 93 1.84 -12.49 8.70
CA ASN A 93 0.76 -11.65 9.17
C ASN A 93 0.74 -10.29 8.50
N VAL A 94 1.92 -9.72 8.29
CA VAL A 94 2.02 -8.42 7.62
C VAL A 94 1.58 -8.56 6.17
N ARG A 95 2.05 -9.60 5.48
CA ARG A 95 1.64 -9.83 4.10
C ARG A 95 0.14 -9.99 3.97
N LEU A 96 -0.44 -10.72 4.90
CA LEU A 96 -1.88 -10.95 4.87
C LEU A 96 -2.62 -9.64 5.08
N ARG A 97 -2.17 -8.82 6.02
CA ARG A 97 -2.80 -7.53 6.27
C ARG A 97 -2.70 -6.62 5.04
N TRP A 98 -1.53 -6.56 4.43
CA TRP A 98 -1.35 -5.73 3.26
C TRP A 98 -2.26 -6.20 2.13
N GLY A 99 -2.34 -7.51 1.91
CA GLY A 99 -3.19 -8.05 0.86
C GLY A 99 -4.66 -7.80 1.14
N ARG A 100 -5.06 -7.98 2.40
CA ARG A 100 -6.44 -7.72 2.76
C ARG A 100 -6.80 -6.26 2.52
N ASP A 101 -5.90 -5.35 2.91
CA ASP A 101 -6.17 -3.93 2.73
C ASP A 101 -6.20 -3.55 1.25
N LEU A 102 -5.39 -4.22 0.45
CA LEU A 102 -5.38 -3.97 -0.99
C LEU A 102 -6.72 -4.27 -1.62
N TYR A 103 -7.37 -5.35 -1.19
CA TYR A 103 -8.63 -5.76 -1.79
C TYR A 103 -9.85 -5.28 -1.03
N ALA A 104 -9.67 -4.90 0.22
CA ALA A 104 -10.79 -4.57 1.08
C ALA A 104 -11.51 -3.28 0.68
N SER A 105 -10.77 -2.34 0.11
CA SER A 105 -11.39 -1.07 -0.28
C SER A 105 -12.60 -1.29 -1.17
N SER A 106 -12.41 -2.13 -2.18
CA SER A 106 -13.49 -2.43 -3.11
C SER A 106 -14.61 -3.17 -2.42
N THR A 107 -14.25 -4.12 -1.57
CA THR A 107 -15.24 -4.92 -0.86
C THR A 107 -16.07 -4.05 0.07
N GLU A 108 -15.43 -3.14 0.77
CA GLU A 108 -16.13 -2.28 1.68
C GLU A 108 -17.12 -1.38 0.98
N LYS A 109 -16.73 -0.84 -0.16
CA LYS A 109 -17.63 -0.01 -0.92
C LYS A 109 -18.84 -0.80 -1.38
N THR A 110 -18.61 -2.02 -1.83
CA THR A 110 -19.69 -2.86 -2.28
C THR A 110 -20.67 -3.13 -1.13
N LYS A 111 -20.13 -3.42 0.03
CA LYS A 111 -20.98 -3.71 1.18
C LYS A 111 -21.79 -2.50 1.58
N GLU A 112 -21.19 -1.33 1.56
CA GLU A 112 -21.90 -0.14 1.92
C GLU A 112 -23.05 0.12 0.96
N ASN A 113 -22.82 -0.07 -0.32
CA ASN A 113 -23.86 0.11 -1.30
C ASN A 113 -24.99 -0.87 -1.08
N GLU A 114 -24.65 -2.08 -0.74
CA GLU A 114 -25.67 -3.09 -0.47
C GLU A 114 -26.50 -2.74 0.75
N LYS A 115 -25.85 -2.21 1.76
CA LYS A 115 -26.59 -1.84 2.95
C LYS A 115 -27.56 -0.73 2.71
N GLU A 116 -27.20 0.18 1.85
CA GLU A 116 -28.05 1.31 1.57
C GLU A 116 -29.29 0.91 0.77
N ASN A 117 -29.17 -0.16 0.07
CA ASN A 117 -30.31 -0.66 -0.69
C ASN A 117 -31.26 -1.44 0.17
#